data_57d805c1dfcf302b1c1e7b0cec00158d
#
_entry.id   57d805c1dfcf302b1c1e7b0cec00158d
#
_cell.length_a   1.000
_cell.length_b   1.000
_cell.length_c   1.000
_cell.angle_alpha   90.00
_cell.angle_beta   90.00
_cell.angle_gamma   90.00
#
_symmetry.space_group_name_H-M   'P 1'
#
loop_
_entity.id
_entity.type
_entity.pdbx_description
1 polymer ?
#
loop_
_entity_poly.entity_id
_entity_poly.type
_entity_poly.pdbx_seq_one_letter_code
_entity_poly.pdbx_strand_id
1 'polypeptide(L)'
;ADGLPQDAFTMRYVLCPRIGTEPLACCRETLLEYFSEAQKQRFCQQPEQIWQWIRGNIRQAPEAEYRQIVTLPVGAMRLRCADLRSQRLLFVMLCRALGMAARLNPHSGAAEYFSGGRFLSPEEGQTISAALCLQKRPGETWQAGADFGLSVRTSDGWMPLDLSELSWQGNCMTVLLCPG
;
A
#
# COMPACT_ATOMS: atom_id res chain seq x y z
N ALA A 1 20.46 -5.51 3.36
CA ALA A 1 20.30 -4.44 2.35
C ALA A 1 21.52 -4.33 1.44
N ASP A 2 22.46 -5.23 1.59
CA ASP A 2 23.70 -5.24 0.81
C ASP A 2 23.40 -5.61 -0.64
N GLY A 3 23.61 -4.66 -1.57
CA GLY A 3 23.50 -4.87 -3.02
C GLY A 3 22.29 -4.28 -3.74
N LEU A 4 21.34 -3.64 -3.04
CA LEU A 4 20.25 -2.90 -3.73
C LEU A 4 20.70 -1.46 -4.04
N PRO A 5 20.37 -0.93 -5.23
CA PRO A 5 20.63 0.47 -5.53
C PRO A 5 19.90 1.37 -4.53
N GLN A 6 20.64 2.26 -3.88
CA GLN A 6 20.10 3.23 -2.93
C GLN A 6 19.56 4.47 -3.68
N ASP A 7 18.71 4.26 -4.67
CA ASP A 7 17.96 5.34 -5.29
C ASP A 7 16.71 5.71 -4.45
N ALA A 8 16.12 6.84 -4.72
CA ALA A 8 14.95 7.33 -4.00
C ALA A 8 13.76 6.35 -4.08
N PHE A 9 13.60 5.65 -5.20
CA PHE A 9 12.55 4.65 -5.41
C PHE A 9 12.75 3.43 -4.49
N THR A 10 13.95 2.87 -4.47
CA THR A 10 14.30 1.73 -3.61
C THR A 10 14.18 2.11 -2.13
N MET A 11 14.68 3.29 -1.76
CA MET A 11 14.54 3.79 -0.40
C MET A 11 13.07 3.87 0.03
N ARG A 12 12.20 4.40 -0.84
CA ARG A 12 10.78 4.62 -0.50
C ARG A 12 9.96 3.33 -0.49
N TYR A 13 10.11 2.47 -1.50
CA TYR A 13 9.20 1.36 -1.74
C TYR A 13 9.72 -0.01 -1.32
N VAL A 14 11.01 -0.14 -1.02
CA VAL A 14 11.64 -1.40 -0.57
C VAL A 14 12.18 -1.27 0.84
N LEU A 15 13.03 -0.27 1.09
CA LEU A 15 13.79 -0.18 2.35
C LEU A 15 13.02 0.52 3.46
N CYS A 16 12.18 1.51 3.15
CA CYS A 16 11.41 2.24 4.15
C CYS A 16 10.51 1.29 4.96
N PRO A 17 10.66 1.23 6.29
CA PRO A 17 9.83 0.37 7.13
C PRO A 17 8.43 0.95 7.34
N ARG A 18 8.20 2.23 7.03
CA ARG A 18 6.89 2.88 7.15
C ARG A 18 6.05 2.60 5.92
N ILE A 19 4.81 2.22 6.13
CA ILE A 19 3.78 2.05 5.10
C ILE A 19 2.66 3.04 5.41
N GLY A 20 2.49 4.07 4.55
CA GLY A 20 1.52 5.14 4.79
C GLY A 20 1.78 5.84 6.13
N THR A 21 0.73 5.98 6.94
CA THR A 21 0.75 6.61 8.27
C THR A 21 0.96 5.61 9.41
N GLU A 22 1.15 4.34 9.11
CA GLU A 22 1.24 3.28 10.12
C GLU A 22 2.53 3.36 10.95
N PRO A 23 2.50 2.85 12.19
CA PRO A 23 3.68 2.78 13.05
C PRO A 23 4.83 2.01 12.38
N LEU A 24 6.05 2.42 12.67
CA LEU A 24 7.24 1.71 12.23
C LEU A 24 7.31 0.33 12.89
N ALA A 25 7.50 -0.71 12.10
CA ALA A 25 7.68 -2.07 12.58
C ALA A 25 8.92 -2.70 11.91
N CYS A 26 9.96 -2.97 12.70
CA CYS A 26 11.12 -3.75 12.27
C CYS A 26 10.76 -5.24 12.38
N CYS A 27 10.17 -5.81 11.35
CA CYS A 27 9.66 -7.18 11.39
C CYS A 27 10.03 -8.03 10.17
N ARG A 28 10.94 -7.56 9.32
CA ARG A 28 11.28 -8.26 8.06
C ARG A 28 11.77 -9.68 8.28
N GLU A 29 12.78 -9.85 9.13
CA GLU A 29 13.36 -11.16 9.43
C GLU A 29 12.31 -12.08 10.03
N THR A 30 11.60 -11.62 11.05
CA THR A 30 10.54 -12.38 11.72
C THR A 30 9.45 -12.82 10.74
N LEU A 31 9.07 -11.99 9.77
CA LEU A 31 8.08 -12.36 8.76
C LEU A 31 8.61 -13.42 7.80
N LEU A 32 9.88 -13.36 7.42
CA LEU A 32 10.49 -14.31 6.52
C LEU A 32 10.71 -15.69 7.14
N GLU A 33 10.83 -15.79 8.48
CA GLU A 33 10.93 -17.05 9.21
C GLU A 33 9.69 -17.95 9.07
N TYR A 34 8.53 -17.37 8.72
CA TYR A 34 7.30 -18.14 8.49
C TYR A 34 7.30 -18.93 7.18
N PHE A 35 8.28 -18.71 6.29
CA PHE A 35 8.28 -19.26 4.94
C PHE A 35 9.57 -20.03 4.65
N SER A 36 9.43 -21.16 3.96
CA SER A 36 10.57 -21.88 3.41
C SER A 36 11.21 -21.10 2.25
N GLU A 37 12.45 -21.41 1.93
CA GLU A 37 13.16 -20.76 0.80
C GLU A 37 12.42 -20.98 -0.54
N ALA A 38 11.84 -22.16 -0.74
CA ALA A 38 11.05 -22.45 -1.94
C ALA A 38 9.80 -21.55 -2.03
N GLN A 39 9.13 -21.27 -0.90
CA GLN A 39 8.01 -20.34 -0.87
C GLN A 39 8.45 -18.90 -1.13
N LYS A 40 9.55 -18.45 -0.55
CA LYS A 40 10.12 -17.11 -0.78
C LYS A 40 10.48 -16.92 -2.26
N GLN A 41 11.13 -17.90 -2.89
CA GLN A 41 11.44 -17.85 -4.32
C GLN A 41 10.19 -17.76 -5.19
N ARG A 42 9.16 -18.54 -4.86
CA ARG A 42 7.88 -18.50 -5.56
C ARG A 42 7.20 -17.14 -5.45
N PHE A 43 7.20 -16.54 -4.25
CA PHE A 43 6.65 -15.22 -4.01
C PHE A 43 7.40 -14.12 -4.78
N CYS A 44 8.74 -14.23 -4.90
CA CYS A 44 9.51 -13.30 -5.72
C CYS A 44 9.18 -13.40 -7.22
N GLN A 45 8.86 -14.61 -7.70
CA GLN A 45 8.49 -14.83 -9.11
C GLN A 45 7.03 -14.43 -9.40
N GLN A 46 6.14 -14.63 -8.44
CA GLN A 46 4.70 -14.40 -8.57
C GLN A 46 4.18 -13.71 -7.29
N PRO A 47 4.34 -12.38 -7.18
CA PRO A 47 3.97 -11.65 -5.95
C PRO A 47 2.49 -11.76 -5.56
N GLU A 48 1.60 -11.95 -6.53
CA GLU A 48 0.17 -12.19 -6.29
C GLU A 48 -0.10 -13.45 -5.44
N GLN A 49 0.80 -14.42 -5.43
CA GLN A 49 0.68 -15.60 -4.57
C GLN A 49 0.83 -15.26 -3.07
N ILE A 50 1.49 -14.15 -2.73
CA ILE A 50 1.52 -13.65 -1.35
C ILE A 50 0.09 -13.28 -0.92
N TRP A 51 -0.65 -12.59 -1.78
CA TRP A 51 -2.03 -12.20 -1.49
C TRP A 51 -2.94 -13.43 -1.36
N GLN A 52 -2.83 -14.38 -2.29
CA GLN A 52 -3.57 -15.64 -2.22
C GLN A 52 -3.25 -16.40 -0.92
N TRP A 53 -1.98 -16.44 -0.53
CA TRP A 53 -1.57 -17.07 0.72
C TRP A 53 -2.18 -16.34 1.94
N ILE A 54 -2.16 -15.00 1.97
CA ILE A 54 -2.78 -14.20 3.03
C ILE A 54 -4.28 -14.53 3.12
N ARG A 55 -4.99 -14.47 2.00
CA ARG A 55 -6.44 -14.76 1.96
C ARG A 55 -6.78 -16.18 2.40
N GLY A 56 -5.92 -17.14 2.15
CA GLY A 56 -6.11 -18.54 2.56
C GLY A 56 -5.69 -18.84 4.00
N ASN A 57 -4.83 -18.03 4.62
CA ASN A 57 -4.22 -18.34 5.92
C ASN A 57 -4.54 -17.33 7.03
N ILE A 58 -4.99 -16.14 6.68
CA ILE A 58 -5.36 -15.07 7.62
C ILE A 58 -6.87 -14.84 7.51
N ARG A 59 -7.60 -15.23 8.52
CA ARG A 59 -9.05 -15.02 8.57
C ARG A 59 -9.34 -13.53 8.61
N GLN A 60 -10.29 -13.06 7.83
CA GLN A 60 -10.74 -11.69 7.90
C GLN A 60 -11.50 -11.43 9.19
N ALA A 61 -11.03 -10.48 9.97
CA ALA A 61 -11.73 -10.02 11.15
C ALA A 61 -12.98 -9.23 10.76
N PRO A 62 -14.07 -9.31 11.52
CA PRO A 62 -15.25 -8.48 11.32
C PRO A 62 -14.88 -7.00 11.45
N GLU A 63 -15.21 -6.18 10.46
CA GLU A 63 -14.86 -4.75 10.47
C GLU A 63 -15.45 -4.00 11.68
N ALA A 64 -16.64 -4.38 12.13
CA ALA A 64 -17.32 -3.74 13.26
C ALA A 64 -16.53 -3.81 14.58
N GLU A 65 -15.72 -4.86 14.78
CA GLU A 65 -14.99 -5.08 16.01
C GLU A 65 -13.56 -4.52 15.99
N TYR A 66 -12.99 -4.34 14.78
CA TYR A 66 -11.56 -4.05 14.59
C TYR A 66 -11.29 -2.72 13.87
N ARG A 67 -12.31 -1.89 13.63
CA ARG A 67 -12.21 -0.64 12.86
C ARG A 67 -11.12 0.34 13.33
N GLN A 68 -10.73 0.26 14.59
CA GLN A 68 -9.76 1.19 15.18
C GLN A 68 -8.42 0.53 15.53
N ILE A 69 -8.28 -0.77 15.33
CA ILE A 69 -7.08 -1.53 15.74
C ILE A 69 -6.40 -2.09 14.50
N VAL A 70 -5.39 -1.39 14.01
CA VAL A 70 -4.52 -1.93 12.96
C VAL A 70 -3.64 -3.02 13.56
N THR A 71 -3.81 -4.24 13.09
CA THR A 71 -2.98 -5.36 13.51
C THR A 71 -1.64 -5.30 12.79
N LEU A 72 -0.55 -5.13 13.53
CA LEU A 72 0.80 -5.17 12.97
C LEU A 72 1.05 -6.46 12.20
N PRO A 73 1.88 -6.46 11.14
CA PRO A 73 2.12 -7.63 10.29
C PRO A 73 2.47 -8.92 11.04
N VAL A 74 3.36 -8.84 12.04
CA VAL A 74 3.71 -10.00 12.89
C VAL A 74 2.52 -10.46 13.74
N GLY A 75 1.72 -9.52 14.23
CA GLY A 75 0.48 -9.83 14.97
C GLY A 75 -0.52 -10.59 14.09
N ALA A 76 -0.74 -10.13 12.86
CA ALA A 76 -1.61 -10.81 11.89
C ALA A 76 -1.14 -12.24 11.60
N MET A 77 0.19 -12.44 11.45
CA MET A 77 0.79 -13.77 11.24
C MET A 77 0.56 -14.70 12.43
N ARG A 78 0.73 -14.19 13.66
CA ARG A 78 0.56 -14.98 14.89
C ARG A 78 -0.89 -15.32 15.18
N LEU A 79 -1.78 -14.32 15.04
CA LEU A 79 -3.21 -14.46 15.35
C LEU A 79 -3.99 -15.17 14.25
N ARG A 80 -3.45 -15.26 13.05
CA ARG A 80 -4.15 -15.77 11.86
C ARG A 80 -5.50 -15.08 11.62
N CYS A 81 -5.60 -13.82 12.06
CA CYS A 81 -6.80 -13.00 11.95
C CYS A 81 -6.38 -11.53 11.81
N ALA A 82 -6.95 -10.84 10.84
CA ALA A 82 -6.72 -9.42 10.62
C ALA A 82 -7.83 -8.82 9.75
N ASP A 83 -8.11 -7.53 9.91
CA ASP A 83 -8.97 -6.78 9.01
C ASP A 83 -8.33 -6.62 7.62
N LEU A 84 -9.09 -6.16 6.64
CA LEU A 84 -8.61 -6.01 5.26
C LEU A 84 -7.41 -5.08 5.17
N ARG A 85 -7.43 -3.95 5.90
CA ARG A 85 -6.33 -2.98 5.93
C ARG A 85 -5.04 -3.62 6.46
N SER A 86 -5.13 -4.35 7.56
CA SER A 86 -3.98 -5.07 8.14
C SER A 86 -3.46 -6.18 7.23
N GLN A 87 -4.34 -6.86 6.47
CA GLN A 87 -3.94 -7.84 5.45
C GLN A 87 -3.16 -7.17 4.30
N ARG A 88 -3.60 -5.99 3.87
CA ARG A 88 -2.89 -5.18 2.85
C ARG A 88 -1.52 -4.71 3.35
N LEU A 89 -1.43 -4.26 4.59
CA LEU A 89 -0.14 -3.92 5.23
C LEU A 89 0.79 -5.12 5.29
N LEU A 90 0.27 -6.29 5.67
CA LEU A 90 1.03 -7.54 5.69
C LEU A 90 1.58 -7.89 4.29
N PHE A 91 0.76 -7.75 3.25
CA PHE A 91 1.20 -7.97 1.87
C PHE A 91 2.36 -7.05 1.48
N VAL A 92 2.21 -5.74 1.70
CA VAL A 92 3.26 -4.76 1.37
C VAL A 92 4.53 -5.05 2.15
N MET A 93 4.43 -5.38 3.44
CA MET A 93 5.61 -5.68 4.25
C MET A 93 6.31 -6.97 3.80
N LEU A 94 5.57 -8.02 3.43
CA LEU A 94 6.14 -9.26 2.89
C LEU A 94 6.86 -9.01 1.55
N CYS A 95 6.25 -8.25 0.64
CA CYS A 95 6.92 -7.85 -0.60
C CYS A 95 8.23 -7.12 -0.32
N ARG A 96 8.21 -6.10 0.56
CA ARG A 96 9.41 -5.35 0.92
C ARG A 96 10.46 -6.20 1.64
N ALA A 97 10.04 -7.15 2.48
CA ALA A 97 10.93 -8.08 3.15
C ALA A 97 11.67 -8.99 2.15
N LEU A 98 11.01 -9.35 1.05
CA LEU A 98 11.57 -10.11 -0.06
C LEU A 98 12.35 -9.25 -1.08
N GLY A 99 12.52 -7.94 -0.81
CA GLY A 99 13.24 -7.03 -1.70
C GLY A 99 12.42 -6.47 -2.87
N MET A 100 11.12 -6.72 -2.90
CA MET A 100 10.23 -6.22 -3.94
C MET A 100 9.64 -4.87 -3.56
N ALA A 101 9.59 -3.93 -4.52
CA ALA A 101 8.96 -2.64 -4.31
C ALA A 101 7.44 -2.80 -4.18
N ALA A 102 6.87 -2.28 -3.09
CA ALA A 102 5.45 -2.38 -2.80
C ALA A 102 4.95 -1.17 -1.99
N ARG A 103 3.66 -0.88 -2.11
CA ARG A 103 3.01 0.23 -1.40
C ARG A 103 1.53 -0.07 -1.15
N LEU A 104 0.90 0.75 -0.33
CA LEU A 104 -0.54 0.95 -0.42
C LEU A 104 -0.81 2.00 -1.50
N ASN A 105 -1.79 1.77 -2.36
CA ASN A 105 -2.24 2.76 -3.31
C ASN A 105 -2.73 4.00 -2.54
N PRO A 106 -2.20 5.20 -2.82
CA PRO A 106 -2.54 6.41 -2.04
C PRO A 106 -4.01 6.83 -2.17
N HIS A 107 -4.72 6.36 -3.22
CA HIS A 107 -6.09 6.75 -3.50
C HIS A 107 -7.11 5.72 -2.99
N SER A 108 -6.81 4.43 -3.13
CA SER A 108 -7.73 3.34 -2.78
C SER A 108 -7.35 2.59 -1.51
N GLY A 109 -6.14 2.81 -1.01
CA GLY A 109 -5.59 2.00 0.08
C GLY A 109 -5.34 0.54 -0.28
N ALA A 110 -5.49 0.15 -1.56
CA ALA A 110 -5.22 -1.20 -2.03
C ALA A 110 -3.73 -1.55 -1.93
N ALA A 111 -3.43 -2.81 -1.69
CA ALA A 111 -2.07 -3.29 -1.77
C ALA A 111 -1.57 -3.32 -3.22
N GLU A 112 -0.33 -2.87 -3.45
CA GLU A 112 0.30 -2.86 -4.77
C GLU A 112 1.75 -3.32 -4.68
N TYR A 113 2.21 -4.01 -5.73
CA TYR A 113 3.61 -4.35 -5.97
C TYR A 113 4.06 -3.83 -7.33
N PHE A 114 5.35 -3.53 -7.47
CA PHE A 114 5.91 -2.97 -8.71
C PHE A 114 6.40 -4.09 -9.63
N SER A 115 5.87 -4.12 -10.84
CA SER A 115 6.29 -5.04 -11.89
C SER A 115 6.07 -4.43 -13.27
N GLY A 116 6.98 -4.69 -14.20
CA GLY A 116 6.87 -4.19 -15.58
C GLY A 116 6.79 -2.66 -15.68
N GLY A 117 7.45 -1.92 -14.80
CA GLY A 117 7.48 -0.46 -14.83
C GLY A 117 6.27 0.25 -14.20
N ARG A 118 5.36 -0.48 -13.57
CA ARG A 118 4.15 0.06 -12.93
C ARG A 118 3.77 -0.68 -11.66
N PHE A 119 2.97 -0.02 -10.81
CA PHE A 119 2.34 -0.67 -9.67
C PHE A 119 1.10 -1.46 -10.10
N LEU A 120 0.99 -2.70 -9.63
CA LEU A 120 -0.11 -3.64 -9.91
C LEU A 120 -0.73 -4.07 -8.59
N SER A 121 -2.06 -4.14 -8.53
CA SER A 121 -2.75 -4.71 -7.38
C SER A 121 -2.87 -6.22 -7.51
N PRO A 122 -2.60 -7.00 -6.43
CA PRO A 122 -2.89 -8.43 -6.39
C PRO A 122 -4.37 -8.71 -6.09
N GLU A 123 -5.15 -7.67 -5.76
CA GLU A 123 -6.56 -7.77 -5.43
C GLU A 123 -7.39 -7.80 -6.72
N GLU A 124 -8.27 -8.78 -6.87
CA GLU A 124 -9.18 -8.84 -8.00
C GLU A 124 -10.26 -7.75 -7.88
N GLY A 125 -10.58 -7.10 -9.00
CA GLY A 125 -11.77 -6.27 -9.11
C GLY A 125 -11.64 -4.80 -8.71
N GLN A 126 -10.46 -4.28 -8.41
CA GLN A 126 -10.29 -2.83 -8.19
C GLN A 126 -10.21 -2.09 -9.53
N THR A 127 -11.35 -1.60 -9.98
CA THR A 127 -11.43 -0.74 -11.17
C THR A 127 -11.42 0.73 -10.73
N ILE A 128 -10.57 1.54 -11.33
CA ILE A 128 -10.66 3.00 -11.24
C ILE A 128 -12.00 3.40 -11.82
N SER A 129 -12.86 4.03 -11.02
CA SER A 129 -14.23 4.39 -11.47
C SER A 129 -14.36 5.84 -11.87
N ALA A 130 -13.46 6.71 -11.42
CA ALA A 130 -13.51 8.13 -11.73
C ALA A 130 -12.11 8.76 -11.75
N ALA A 131 -11.95 9.84 -12.51
CA ALA A 131 -10.80 10.71 -12.48
C ALA A 131 -11.27 12.13 -12.12
N LEU A 132 -10.71 12.68 -11.04
CA LEU A 132 -10.93 14.07 -10.65
C LEU A 132 -9.80 14.91 -11.24
N CYS A 133 -10.12 15.86 -12.10
CA CYS A 133 -9.16 16.83 -12.62
C CYS A 133 -9.27 18.13 -11.81
N LEU A 134 -8.25 18.44 -11.04
CA LEU A 134 -8.09 19.72 -10.37
C LEU A 134 -7.45 20.71 -11.34
N GLN A 135 -8.03 21.88 -11.48
CA GLN A 135 -7.49 22.94 -12.33
C GLN A 135 -7.15 24.18 -11.51
N LYS A 136 -5.98 24.72 -11.71
CA LYS A 136 -5.56 26.01 -11.19
C LYS A 136 -5.53 27.07 -12.31
N ARG A 137 -5.64 28.33 -11.95
CA ARG A 137 -5.50 29.43 -12.92
C ARG A 137 -4.03 29.55 -13.37
N PRO A 138 -3.79 30.01 -14.59
CA PRO A 138 -2.43 30.31 -15.05
C PRO A 138 -1.71 31.26 -14.10
N GLY A 139 -0.50 30.92 -13.71
CA GLY A 139 0.33 31.74 -12.79
C GLY A 139 0.12 31.44 -11.31
N GLU A 140 -0.88 30.66 -10.91
CA GLU A 140 -1.04 30.19 -9.52
C GLU A 140 -0.08 29.04 -9.22
N THR A 141 0.51 29.07 -8.02
CA THR A 141 1.37 28.01 -7.50
C THR A 141 0.66 27.37 -6.30
N TRP A 142 0.11 26.18 -6.50
CA TRP A 142 -0.54 25.42 -5.43
C TRP A 142 0.28 24.20 -5.08
N GLN A 143 0.48 23.97 -3.79
CA GLN A 143 1.21 22.84 -3.26
C GLN A 143 0.26 21.95 -2.44
N ALA A 144 0.14 20.68 -2.83
CA ALA A 144 -0.62 19.70 -2.07
C ALA A 144 -0.05 19.52 -0.65
N GLY A 145 -0.93 19.47 0.33
CA GLY A 145 -0.56 19.37 1.74
C GLY A 145 -0.23 20.71 2.42
N ALA A 146 0.06 21.78 1.66
CA ALA A 146 0.27 23.12 2.18
C ALA A 146 -0.92 24.03 1.87
N ASP A 147 -1.31 24.13 0.58
CA ASP A 147 -2.38 25.03 0.15
C ASP A 147 -3.74 24.33 0.05
N PHE A 148 -3.75 23.03 -0.18
CA PHE A 148 -4.97 22.21 -0.25
C PHE A 148 -4.71 20.75 0.10
N GLY A 149 -5.78 20.05 0.48
CA GLY A 149 -5.83 18.62 0.64
C GLY A 149 -7.14 18.06 0.08
N LEU A 150 -7.15 16.78 -0.23
CA LEU A 150 -8.35 16.06 -0.63
C LEU A 150 -8.64 14.95 0.37
N SER A 151 -9.92 14.72 0.62
CA SER A 151 -10.37 13.58 1.42
C SER A 151 -11.54 12.90 0.72
N VAL A 152 -11.61 11.58 0.82
CA VAL A 152 -12.76 10.80 0.38
C VAL A 152 -13.60 10.40 1.59
N ARG A 153 -14.91 10.37 1.42
CA ARG A 153 -15.82 9.86 2.43
C ARG A 153 -15.91 8.35 2.29
N THR A 154 -15.60 7.65 3.37
CA THR A 154 -15.75 6.20 3.48
C THR A 154 -16.85 5.87 4.49
N SER A 155 -17.21 4.58 4.64
CA SER A 155 -18.11 4.12 5.71
C SER A 155 -17.62 4.54 7.11
N ASP A 156 -16.32 4.69 7.29
CA ASP A 156 -15.66 4.94 8.57
C ASP A 156 -15.35 6.42 8.84
N GLY A 157 -15.71 7.30 7.89
CA GLY A 157 -15.49 8.73 7.98
C GLY A 157 -14.71 9.32 6.81
N TRP A 158 -14.04 10.44 7.02
CA TRP A 158 -13.22 11.10 6.01
C TRP A 158 -11.80 10.54 6.03
N MET A 159 -11.34 10.02 4.89
CA MET A 159 -9.97 9.54 4.69
C MET A 159 -9.20 10.54 3.81
N PRO A 160 -8.13 11.16 4.32
CA PRO A 160 -7.30 12.03 3.49
C PRO A 160 -6.55 11.24 2.43
N LEU A 161 -6.46 11.80 1.22
CA LEU A 161 -5.69 11.25 0.13
C LEU A 161 -4.22 11.69 0.23
N ASP A 162 -3.30 10.77 -0.03
CA ASP A 162 -1.88 11.09 -0.15
C ASP A 162 -1.60 11.62 -1.57
N LEU A 163 -1.49 12.93 -1.70
CA LEU A 163 -1.23 13.60 -2.96
C LEU A 163 0.28 13.76 -3.25
N SER A 164 1.16 13.24 -2.40
CA SER A 164 2.63 13.45 -2.49
C SER A 164 3.27 12.87 -3.75
N GLU A 165 2.61 11.93 -4.42
CA GLU A 165 3.07 11.33 -5.68
C GLU A 165 2.51 12.02 -6.92
N LEU A 166 1.58 12.96 -6.74
CA LEU A 166 0.95 13.67 -7.84
C LEU A 166 1.70 14.96 -8.17
N SER A 167 1.72 15.28 -9.43
CA SER A 167 2.33 16.51 -9.93
C SER A 167 1.39 17.25 -10.88
N TRP A 168 1.56 18.58 -10.93
CA TRP A 168 0.85 19.41 -11.88
C TRP A 168 1.41 19.19 -13.29
N GLN A 169 0.53 18.81 -14.22
CA GLN A 169 0.82 18.79 -15.64
C GLN A 169 0.26 20.08 -16.25
N GLY A 170 1.09 21.10 -16.37
CA GLY A 170 0.62 22.44 -16.66
C GLY A 170 -0.29 22.98 -15.53
N ASN A 171 -1.54 23.24 -15.84
CA ASN A 171 -2.53 23.74 -14.88
C ASN A 171 -3.47 22.65 -14.34
N CYS A 172 -3.28 21.39 -14.72
CA CYS A 172 -4.12 20.28 -14.32
C CYS A 172 -3.36 19.24 -13.46
N MET A 173 -4.00 18.75 -12.41
CA MET A 173 -3.57 17.59 -11.63
C MET A 173 -4.72 16.57 -11.65
N THR A 174 -4.43 15.33 -12.08
CA THR A 174 -5.42 14.27 -12.13
C THR A 174 -5.30 13.34 -10.93
N VAL A 175 -6.38 13.16 -10.21
CA VAL A 175 -6.52 12.24 -9.08
C VAL A 175 -7.43 11.10 -9.49
N LEU A 176 -6.95 9.86 -9.43
CA LEU A 176 -7.75 8.69 -9.75
C LEU A 176 -8.49 8.23 -8.49
N LEU A 177 -9.77 8.00 -8.61
CA LEU A 177 -10.65 7.59 -7.51
C LEU A 177 -11.18 6.19 -7.77
N CYS A 178 -11.16 5.36 -6.74
CA CYS A 178 -11.80 4.05 -6.74
C CYS A 178 -13.17 4.13 -6.10
N PRO A 179 -14.10 3.20 -6.42
CA PRO A 179 -15.37 3.08 -5.70
C PRO A 179 -15.08 2.90 -4.20
N GLY A 180 -15.84 3.60 -3.37
CA GLY A 180 -15.84 3.46 -1.92
C GLY A 180 -16.57 2.20 -1.46
#